data_400ab5b1f6d4098854b037109bec7dc7
#
_entry.id   400ab5b1f6d4098854b037109bec7dc7
#
_cell.length_a   1.000
_cell.length_b   1.000
_cell.length_c   1.000
_cell.angle_alpha   90.00
_cell.angle_beta   90.00
_cell.angle_gamma   90.00
#
_symmetry.space_group_name_H-M   'P 1'
#
loop_
_entity.id
_entity.type
_entity.pdbx_description
1 polymer ?
#
loop_
_entity_poly.entity_id
_entity_poly.type
_entity_poly.pdbx_seq_one_letter_code
_entity_poly.pdbx_strand_id
1 'polypeptide(L)'
;MSRHWCEPLRDVGDGEARRMRRRWPAAARSACAIAVLSTIGIGSASPSQAQPPAPATASRVLVMPFETTAREPRSYWLGEGSSVILSDSLFALGLPVMRRDERLHSFELLHVPAVAGLSHATIIRVGQIVGASQVIVGTFALVGDTLTVKARPIVLDTGLAGPEISESGPINDIFNIYDRLAVRLVPGSFSVAGQLENSHPPIAAFEQFIKGLLAEVPTTRLTFLNEALRLAPELQRARIAQWDVHNELGQHERALAAVRPVPTGHRLSRQARFLASVSLLELKRYQEAFDELTKLNAEETDATLLNNLGVVQLRRPPGATGGRAVSYFNEAASLEGVDSYFNLGYAYWLDGDASAAATWLREAVRRNPADHAAHFVLGVTLAALGSQTEAGREKDLARQLSSGYAEWEAKSPSGSVPRGLERLRMDLGLPDVLRVENVIGAAGQRDQRLVASFQLDAARRAFENERDAEAISALQKAVYLSPYDYEAHLLLGRIYLRGGRLQDAIAALKISIWSSDTVSAHLVLAEVYEKAGMVNEARNELEKLVKRDPSDVEARQRLDRLSAR
;
A
#
# COMPACT_ATOMS: atom_id res chain seq x y z
N MET A 1 -52.62 -17.34 -8.36
CA MET A 1 -52.90 -18.26 -9.48
C MET A 1 -51.56 -18.84 -9.86
N SER A 2 -51.33 -19.98 -9.37
CA SER A 2 -51.16 -21.37 -9.86
C SER A 2 -49.80 -21.55 -10.51
N ARG A 3 -48.88 -22.20 -9.87
CA ARG A 3 -48.67 -23.64 -9.53
C ARG A 3 -48.00 -24.43 -10.65
N HIS A 4 -46.89 -25.06 -10.25
CA HIS A 4 -46.38 -26.41 -10.57
C HIS A 4 -45.63 -26.56 -11.91
N TRP A 5 -44.51 -27.28 -11.99
CA TRP A 5 -44.31 -28.70 -11.63
C TRP A 5 -42.83 -29.02 -11.39
N CYS A 6 -42.55 -29.71 -10.30
CA CYS A 6 -41.46 -30.67 -10.14
C CYS A 6 -41.94 -32.03 -10.59
N GLU A 7 -41.11 -32.84 -11.25
CA GLU A 7 -40.89 -34.25 -10.88
C GLU A 7 -39.91 -34.98 -11.83
N PRO A 8 -39.35 -36.09 -11.38
CA PRO A 8 -38.07 -36.60 -11.85
C PRO A 8 -38.23 -37.81 -12.80
N LEU A 9 -37.19 -38.14 -13.57
CA LEU A 9 -37.17 -39.39 -14.32
C LEU A 9 -36.12 -40.36 -13.76
N ARG A 10 -36.66 -41.57 -13.52
CA ARG A 10 -36.06 -42.78 -13.00
C ARG A 10 -35.16 -43.49 -14.00
N ASP A 11 -34.24 -44.27 -13.43
CA ASP A 11 -33.63 -45.51 -13.84
C ASP A 11 -34.22 -46.27 -15.04
N VAL A 12 -33.32 -46.75 -15.91
CA VAL A 12 -33.30 -48.04 -16.63
C VAL A 12 -31.88 -48.18 -17.15
N GLY A 13 -31.02 -49.18 -16.93
CA GLY A 13 -31.18 -50.57 -16.82
C GLY A 13 -29.89 -51.19 -17.42
N ASP A 14 -29.37 -52.18 -16.77
CA ASP A 14 -28.23 -53.01 -17.11
C ASP A 14 -28.16 -53.55 -18.56
N GLY A 15 -26.94 -53.70 -19.08
CA GLY A 15 -26.75 -54.47 -20.33
C GLY A 15 -25.31 -54.63 -20.79
N GLU A 16 -24.67 -55.69 -20.33
CA GLU A 16 -23.72 -56.54 -21.01
C GLU A 16 -22.29 -56.04 -21.40
N ALA A 17 -21.36 -56.60 -20.68
CA ALA A 17 -19.97 -56.79 -21.00
C ALA A 17 -19.80 -57.68 -22.24
N ARG A 18 -18.97 -57.30 -23.21
CA ARG A 18 -18.27 -58.24 -24.07
C ARG A 18 -16.82 -57.82 -24.34
N ARG A 19 -15.98 -58.70 -23.88
CA ARG A 19 -14.56 -58.87 -24.09
C ARG A 19 -14.14 -58.73 -25.55
N MET A 20 -13.07 -57.97 -25.83
CA MET A 20 -12.15 -58.24 -26.95
C MET A 20 -10.72 -58.18 -26.46
N ARG A 21 -10.21 -59.39 -26.21
CA ARG A 21 -8.76 -59.67 -26.14
C ARG A 21 -8.20 -59.63 -27.58
N ARG A 22 -7.22 -58.81 -27.86
CA ARG A 22 -6.31 -59.00 -29.00
C ARG A 22 -4.96 -59.50 -28.50
N ARG A 23 -4.64 -60.70 -29.02
CA ARG A 23 -3.39 -61.46 -28.83
C ARG A 23 -2.22 -60.77 -29.51
N TRP A 24 -1.08 -60.82 -28.84
CA TRP A 24 0.22 -60.63 -29.43
C TRP A 24 0.90 -62.01 -29.52
N PRO A 25 1.67 -62.32 -30.61
CA PRO A 25 2.33 -63.59 -30.75
C PRO A 25 3.70 -63.61 -30.06
N ALA A 26 4.03 -64.79 -29.53
CA ALA A 26 5.32 -65.14 -28.97
C ALA A 26 6.25 -65.68 -30.04
N ALA A 27 7.50 -65.26 -30.03
CA ALA A 27 8.69 -65.94 -30.45
C ALA A 27 9.88 -65.02 -30.07
N ALA A 28 10.99 -65.44 -29.49
CA ALA A 28 11.72 -66.70 -29.56
C ALA A 28 12.51 -66.88 -28.22
N ARG A 29 12.59 -68.14 -27.85
CA ARG A 29 13.46 -68.60 -26.75
C ARG A 29 14.90 -68.71 -27.30
N SER A 30 15.91 -68.27 -26.52
CA SER A 30 17.22 -68.94 -26.51
C SER A 30 17.80 -68.82 -25.08
N ALA A 31 18.07 -70.00 -24.59
CA ALA A 31 18.68 -70.23 -23.30
C ALA A 31 20.20 -70.00 -23.39
N CYS A 32 20.77 -69.46 -22.31
CA CYS A 32 22.11 -69.81 -21.85
C CYS A 32 22.10 -69.69 -20.30
N ALA A 33 22.22 -70.87 -19.70
CA ALA A 33 22.60 -71.05 -18.32
C ALA A 33 24.07 -70.67 -18.12
N ILE A 34 24.46 -70.20 -16.95
CA ILE A 34 25.62 -70.68 -16.17
C ILE A 34 25.95 -69.66 -15.04
N ALA A 35 26.17 -70.30 -13.89
CA ALA A 35 26.96 -69.93 -12.73
C ALA A 35 26.38 -68.99 -11.67
N VAL A 36 25.90 -69.64 -10.61
CA VAL A 36 25.81 -69.17 -9.25
C VAL A 36 27.21 -68.88 -8.70
N LEU A 37 27.50 -67.65 -8.38
CA LEU A 37 28.58 -67.29 -7.45
C LEU A 37 27.99 -66.32 -6.42
N SER A 38 27.81 -66.86 -5.25
CA SER A 38 27.41 -66.13 -4.06
C SER A 38 28.54 -65.18 -3.62
N THR A 39 28.35 -63.87 -3.88
CA THR A 39 29.14 -62.86 -3.21
C THR A 39 28.17 -62.04 -2.33
N ILE A 40 28.38 -62.15 -1.04
CA ILE A 40 27.77 -61.27 -0.04
C ILE A 40 28.28 -59.87 -0.30
N GLY A 41 27.50 -59.09 -1.03
CA GLY A 41 27.72 -57.66 -1.22
C GLY A 41 27.14 -56.92 -0.04
N ILE A 42 28.00 -56.41 0.83
CA ILE A 42 27.66 -55.39 1.83
C ILE A 42 27.15 -54.17 1.04
N GLY A 43 25.85 -53.99 1.04
CA GLY A 43 25.23 -52.82 0.45
C GLY A 43 25.66 -51.58 1.24
N SER A 44 26.58 -50.81 0.67
CA SER A 44 26.84 -49.44 1.09
C SER A 44 25.59 -48.64 0.73
N ALA A 45 24.73 -48.39 1.73
CA ALA A 45 23.68 -47.39 1.63
C ALA A 45 24.38 -46.05 1.38
N SER A 46 24.20 -45.49 0.18
CA SER A 46 24.58 -44.12 -0.12
C SER A 46 23.85 -43.23 0.90
N PRO A 47 24.55 -42.35 1.59
CA PRO A 47 23.84 -41.39 2.44
C PRO A 47 22.90 -40.58 1.56
N SER A 48 21.61 -40.66 1.84
CA SER A 48 20.63 -39.74 1.31
C SER A 48 21.18 -38.33 1.57
N GLN A 49 21.59 -37.62 0.53
CA GLN A 49 21.91 -36.21 0.66
C GLN A 49 20.65 -35.54 1.17
N ALA A 50 20.66 -35.23 2.46
CA ALA A 50 19.67 -34.36 3.04
C ALA A 50 19.68 -33.08 2.18
N GLN A 51 18.57 -32.81 1.51
CA GLN A 51 18.36 -31.53 0.84
C GLN A 51 18.71 -30.44 1.85
N PRO A 52 19.59 -29.46 1.50
CA PRO A 52 19.86 -28.36 2.40
C PRO A 52 18.52 -27.78 2.82
N PRO A 53 18.30 -27.48 4.10
CA PRO A 53 17.08 -26.84 4.55
C PRO A 53 16.90 -25.60 3.68
N ALA A 54 15.71 -25.43 3.11
CA ALA A 54 15.33 -24.20 2.42
C ALA A 54 15.78 -23.02 3.31
N PRO A 55 16.40 -21.96 2.75
CA PRO A 55 16.87 -20.84 3.54
C PRO A 55 15.71 -20.43 4.47
N ALA A 56 15.95 -20.45 5.76
CA ALA A 56 14.95 -20.06 6.74
C ALA A 56 14.53 -18.65 6.32
N THR A 57 13.29 -18.51 5.83
CA THR A 57 12.70 -17.22 5.54
C THR A 57 12.86 -16.38 6.77
N ALA A 58 13.65 -15.30 6.67
CA ALA A 58 13.96 -14.45 7.80
C ALA A 58 12.63 -14.12 8.51
N SER A 59 12.56 -14.36 9.82
CA SER A 59 11.34 -14.21 10.62
C SER A 59 10.90 -12.76 10.62
N ARG A 60 10.14 -12.34 9.60
CA ARG A 60 9.71 -10.94 9.41
C ARG A 60 8.56 -10.60 10.35
N VAL A 61 8.64 -9.43 10.98
CA VAL A 61 7.65 -8.95 11.95
C VAL A 61 6.81 -7.82 11.34
N LEU A 62 5.49 -7.96 11.37
CA LEU A 62 4.55 -6.93 11.01
C LEU A 62 3.97 -6.26 12.27
N VAL A 63 4.06 -4.94 12.38
CA VAL A 63 3.41 -4.18 13.46
C VAL A 63 2.15 -3.52 12.93
N MET A 64 1.01 -3.87 13.54
CA MET A 64 -0.29 -3.27 13.18
C MET A 64 -0.48 -1.91 13.87
N PRO A 65 -1.28 -0.99 13.32
CA PRO A 65 -1.73 0.18 14.05
C PRO A 65 -2.40 -0.21 15.36
N PHE A 66 -2.10 0.53 16.44
CA PHE A 66 -2.67 0.22 17.75
C PHE A 66 -4.09 0.76 17.86
N GLU A 67 -4.97 0.00 18.49
CA GLU A 67 -6.35 0.41 18.71
C GLU A 67 -6.46 1.25 19.99
N THR A 68 -7.30 2.29 19.96
CA THR A 68 -7.57 3.05 21.17
C THR A 68 -8.63 2.38 22.04
N THR A 69 -8.40 2.33 23.33
CA THR A 69 -9.42 1.88 24.31
C THR A 69 -10.23 3.05 24.87
N ALA A 70 -9.85 4.30 24.56
CA ALA A 70 -10.52 5.50 25.00
C ALA A 70 -10.86 6.39 23.79
N ARG A 71 -12.05 7.01 23.78
CA ARG A 71 -12.46 7.96 22.73
C ARG A 71 -11.91 9.36 23.01
N GLU A 72 -10.60 9.51 22.95
CA GLU A 72 -9.93 10.80 23.10
C GLU A 72 -9.52 11.35 21.71
N PRO A 73 -10.17 12.43 21.22
CA PRO A 73 -9.88 12.94 19.88
C PRO A 73 -8.44 13.38 19.66
N ARG A 74 -7.70 13.73 20.71
CA ARG A 74 -6.28 14.13 20.61
C ARG A 74 -5.35 12.98 20.29
N SER A 75 -5.82 11.76 20.44
CA SER A 75 -4.99 10.55 20.36
C SER A 75 -5.08 9.80 19.03
N TYR A 76 -5.81 10.29 18.02
CA TYR A 76 -5.99 9.57 16.76
C TYR A 76 -4.69 9.21 16.04
N TRP A 77 -3.70 10.10 16.11
CA TRP A 77 -2.41 9.84 15.50
C TRP A 77 -1.61 8.72 16.21
N LEU A 78 -1.91 8.47 17.48
CA LEU A 78 -1.19 7.48 18.29
C LEU A 78 -1.34 6.05 17.76
N GLY A 79 -2.45 5.70 17.13
CA GLY A 79 -2.61 4.36 16.55
C GLY A 79 -1.52 4.05 15.52
N GLU A 80 -1.38 4.90 14.53
CA GLU A 80 -0.34 4.80 13.52
C GLU A 80 1.05 5.12 14.09
N GLY A 81 1.14 6.16 14.94
CA GLY A 81 2.38 6.55 15.61
C GLY A 81 2.98 5.41 16.43
N SER A 82 2.15 4.66 17.16
CA SER A 82 2.57 3.47 17.91
C SER A 82 3.20 2.41 17.02
N SER A 83 2.56 2.13 15.89
CA SER A 83 3.08 1.17 14.92
C SER A 83 4.43 1.61 14.36
N VAL A 84 4.59 2.89 14.03
CA VAL A 84 5.83 3.43 13.48
C VAL A 84 6.96 3.39 14.51
N ILE A 85 6.72 3.86 15.75
CA ILE A 85 7.75 3.87 16.81
C ILE A 85 8.17 2.44 17.15
N LEU A 86 7.21 1.54 17.39
CA LEU A 86 7.53 0.16 17.75
C LEU A 86 8.27 -0.56 16.61
N SER A 87 7.91 -0.31 15.37
CA SER A 87 8.65 -0.85 14.22
C SER A 87 10.10 -0.39 14.20
N ASP A 88 10.34 0.88 14.52
CA ASP A 88 11.72 1.42 14.61
C ASP A 88 12.51 0.82 15.75
N SER A 89 11.91 0.72 16.93
CA SER A 89 12.56 0.12 18.10
C SER A 89 12.90 -1.35 17.85
N LEU A 90 11.99 -2.13 17.24
CA LEU A 90 12.24 -3.53 16.89
C LEU A 90 13.33 -3.67 15.81
N PHE A 91 13.32 -2.80 14.81
CA PHE A 91 14.35 -2.78 13.78
C PHE A 91 15.73 -2.45 14.38
N ALA A 92 15.81 -1.49 15.29
CA ALA A 92 17.04 -1.15 16.01
C ALA A 92 17.56 -2.31 16.86
N LEU A 93 16.66 -3.19 17.33
CA LEU A 93 17.03 -4.44 18.02
C LEU A 93 17.43 -5.57 17.06
N GLY A 94 17.51 -5.31 15.75
CA GLY A 94 17.97 -6.25 14.73
C GLY A 94 16.90 -7.18 14.15
N LEU A 95 15.60 -6.92 14.43
CA LEU A 95 14.54 -7.71 13.80
C LEU A 95 14.24 -7.21 12.39
N PRO A 96 13.98 -8.10 11.44
CA PRO A 96 13.51 -7.73 10.11
C PRO A 96 12.04 -7.32 10.16
N VAL A 97 11.80 -6.03 10.45
CA VAL A 97 10.46 -5.45 10.57
C VAL A 97 9.96 -4.99 9.20
N MET A 98 8.70 -5.25 8.93
CA MET A 98 8.04 -4.81 7.71
C MET A 98 7.76 -3.31 7.74
N ARG A 99 7.96 -2.67 6.60
CA ARG A 99 7.74 -1.23 6.46
C ARG A 99 6.24 -0.90 6.41
N ARG A 100 5.93 0.36 6.69
CA ARG A 100 4.56 0.87 6.60
C ARG A 100 3.95 0.72 5.20
N ASP A 101 4.72 1.00 4.14
CA ASP A 101 4.28 0.87 2.76
C ASP A 101 3.92 -0.58 2.39
N GLU A 102 4.69 -1.57 2.82
CA GLU A 102 4.37 -2.99 2.65
C GLU A 102 3.03 -3.35 3.33
N ARG A 103 2.81 -2.84 4.56
CA ARG A 103 1.55 -3.05 5.27
C ARG A 103 0.37 -2.40 4.55
N LEU A 104 0.51 -1.15 4.13
CA LEU A 104 -0.55 -0.45 3.40
C LEU A 104 -0.90 -1.16 2.09
N HIS A 105 0.11 -1.63 1.38
CA HIS A 105 -0.10 -2.39 0.15
C HIS A 105 -0.91 -3.67 0.39
N SER A 106 -0.67 -4.39 1.48
CA SER A 106 -1.48 -5.55 1.84
C SER A 106 -2.93 -5.20 2.17
N PHE A 107 -3.17 -4.01 2.75
CA PHE A 107 -4.54 -3.53 2.97
C PHE A 107 -5.25 -3.25 1.63
N GLU A 108 -4.53 -2.67 0.68
CA GLU A 108 -5.04 -2.46 -0.68
C GLU A 108 -5.45 -3.77 -1.36
N LEU A 109 -4.58 -4.79 -1.29
CA LEU A 109 -4.85 -6.11 -1.84
C LEU A 109 -6.08 -6.79 -1.24
N LEU A 110 -6.33 -6.56 0.04
CA LEU A 110 -7.48 -7.11 0.75
C LEU A 110 -8.73 -6.23 0.70
N HIS A 111 -8.64 -5.05 0.04
CA HIS A 111 -9.68 -4.03 0.05
C HIS A 111 -10.11 -3.64 1.47
N VAL A 112 -9.14 -3.58 2.40
CA VAL A 112 -9.34 -3.23 3.79
C VAL A 112 -8.91 -1.77 4.01
N PRO A 113 -9.78 -0.92 4.59
CA PRO A 113 -9.38 0.45 4.93
C PRO A 113 -8.21 0.46 5.92
N ALA A 114 -7.25 1.36 5.70
CA ALA A 114 -6.00 1.44 6.46
C ALA A 114 -6.19 1.66 7.97
N VAL A 115 -7.36 2.11 8.40
CA VAL A 115 -7.68 2.52 9.78
C VAL A 115 -8.91 1.78 10.35
N ALA A 116 -9.37 0.72 9.69
CA ALA A 116 -10.46 -0.11 10.21
C ALA A 116 -9.99 -0.92 11.42
N GLY A 117 -10.87 -1.07 12.41
CA GLY A 117 -10.72 -2.09 13.45
C GLY A 117 -10.76 -3.48 12.79
N LEU A 118 -9.63 -4.15 12.73
CA LEU A 118 -9.48 -5.40 11.99
C LEU A 118 -9.79 -6.59 12.89
N SER A 119 -10.52 -7.57 12.34
CA SER A 119 -10.64 -8.86 13.02
C SER A 119 -9.30 -9.59 13.08
N HIS A 120 -9.09 -10.44 14.08
CA HIS A 120 -7.89 -11.27 14.17
C HIS A 120 -7.65 -12.09 12.88
N ALA A 121 -8.72 -12.58 12.25
CA ALA A 121 -8.62 -13.32 10.99
C ALA A 121 -8.08 -12.43 9.85
N THR A 122 -8.55 -11.19 9.75
CA THR A 122 -8.05 -10.21 8.77
C THR A 122 -6.57 -9.87 9.05
N ILE A 123 -6.20 -9.68 10.31
CA ILE A 123 -4.81 -9.40 10.72
C ILE A 123 -3.88 -10.56 10.32
N ILE A 124 -4.28 -11.80 10.59
CA ILE A 124 -3.54 -12.99 10.17
C ILE A 124 -3.41 -13.02 8.65
N ARG A 125 -4.48 -12.73 7.92
CA ARG A 125 -4.47 -12.71 6.45
C ARG A 125 -3.56 -11.63 5.88
N VAL A 126 -3.58 -10.43 6.45
CA VAL A 126 -2.63 -9.35 6.13
C VAL A 126 -1.20 -9.85 6.31
N GLY A 127 -0.88 -10.39 7.48
CA GLY A 127 0.46 -10.90 7.76
C GLY A 127 0.92 -12.00 6.79
N GLN A 128 0.01 -12.92 6.40
CA GLN A 128 0.31 -13.95 5.41
C GLN A 128 0.64 -13.38 4.04
N ILE A 129 -0.13 -12.40 3.57
CA ILE A 129 0.09 -11.75 2.26
C ILE A 129 1.46 -11.09 2.20
N VAL A 130 1.84 -10.36 3.25
CA VAL A 130 3.15 -9.71 3.29
C VAL A 130 4.31 -10.66 3.63
N GLY A 131 4.03 -11.94 3.84
CA GLY A 131 5.07 -12.92 4.20
C GLY A 131 5.66 -12.68 5.60
N ALA A 132 4.87 -12.15 6.54
CA ALA A 132 5.27 -12.06 7.93
C ALA A 132 5.23 -13.45 8.58
N SER A 133 6.13 -13.71 9.52
CA SER A 133 6.07 -14.88 10.41
C SER A 133 5.33 -14.56 11.71
N GLN A 134 5.33 -13.27 12.07
CA GLN A 134 4.74 -12.78 13.30
C GLN A 134 4.05 -11.43 13.07
N VAL A 135 2.91 -11.22 13.71
CA VAL A 135 2.20 -9.94 13.75
C VAL A 135 2.12 -9.45 15.19
N ILE A 136 2.46 -8.19 15.42
CA ILE A 136 2.26 -7.53 16.70
C ILE A 136 1.01 -6.68 16.62
N VAL A 137 0.06 -6.95 17.51
CA VAL A 137 -1.15 -6.16 17.72
C VAL A 137 -1.11 -5.48 19.07
N GLY A 138 -1.71 -4.31 19.18
CA GLY A 138 -1.69 -3.59 20.44
C GLY A 138 -2.86 -2.64 20.62
N THR A 139 -2.99 -2.18 21.85
CA THR A 139 -3.95 -1.15 22.26
C THR A 139 -3.25 -0.06 23.05
N PHE A 140 -3.82 1.13 23.06
CA PHE A 140 -3.35 2.22 23.89
C PHE A 140 -4.50 2.93 24.58
N ALA A 141 -4.19 3.55 25.72
CA ALA A 141 -5.06 4.47 26.43
C ALA A 141 -4.25 5.70 26.85
N LEU A 142 -4.79 6.89 26.60
CA LEU A 142 -4.25 8.15 27.10
C LEU A 142 -5.24 8.72 28.13
N VAL A 143 -4.79 8.84 29.39
CA VAL A 143 -5.57 9.40 30.47
C VAL A 143 -4.80 10.57 31.08
N GLY A 144 -5.26 11.79 30.83
CA GLY A 144 -4.45 12.99 31.10
C GLY A 144 -3.18 12.97 30.27
N ASP A 145 -2.02 13.01 30.93
CA ASP A 145 -0.71 12.92 30.30
C ASP A 145 -0.07 11.52 30.38
N THR A 146 -0.79 10.54 30.93
CA THR A 146 -0.28 9.17 31.07
C THR A 146 -0.74 8.32 29.89
N LEU A 147 0.22 7.86 29.10
CA LEU A 147 0.04 6.88 28.03
C LEU A 147 0.26 5.47 28.60
N THR A 148 -0.70 4.59 28.42
CA THR A 148 -0.57 3.15 28.69
C THR A 148 -0.70 2.42 27.36
N VAL A 149 0.28 1.59 27.04
CA VAL A 149 0.32 0.77 25.83
C VAL A 149 0.36 -0.70 26.20
N LYS A 150 -0.34 -1.51 25.42
CA LYS A 150 -0.33 -2.98 25.54
C LYS A 150 -0.09 -3.57 24.17
N ALA A 151 0.76 -4.59 24.10
CA ALA A 151 1.01 -5.30 22.86
C ALA A 151 1.17 -6.80 23.11
N ARG A 152 0.84 -7.58 22.08
CA ARG A 152 1.09 -9.01 22.05
C ARG A 152 1.50 -9.46 20.65
N PRO A 153 2.45 -10.41 20.54
CA PRO A 153 2.78 -11.05 19.29
C PRO A 153 1.77 -12.16 18.96
N ILE A 154 1.49 -12.35 17.67
CA ILE A 154 0.73 -13.48 17.13
C ILE A 154 1.67 -14.20 16.16
N VAL A 155 1.98 -15.45 16.42
CA VAL A 155 2.78 -16.31 15.52
C VAL A 155 1.85 -16.84 14.43
N LEU A 156 2.14 -16.53 13.16
CA LEU A 156 1.21 -16.80 12.05
C LEU A 156 1.10 -18.29 11.69
N ASP A 157 2.18 -19.05 11.83
CA ASP A 157 2.19 -20.48 11.52
C ASP A 157 1.27 -21.30 12.44
N THR A 158 1.16 -20.88 13.71
CA THR A 158 0.37 -21.59 14.72
C THR A 158 -0.93 -20.88 15.08
N GLY A 159 -1.06 -19.59 14.73
CA GLY A 159 -2.16 -18.74 15.17
C GLY A 159 -2.14 -18.42 16.68
N LEU A 160 -1.08 -18.82 17.40
CA LEU A 160 -0.99 -18.60 18.83
C LEU A 160 -0.61 -17.18 19.17
N ALA A 161 -1.38 -16.57 20.07
CA ALA A 161 -1.06 -15.28 20.65
C ALA A 161 -0.09 -15.48 21.84
N GLY A 162 0.98 -14.72 21.84
CA GLY A 162 1.91 -14.64 22.96
C GLY A 162 1.34 -13.86 24.16
N PRO A 163 2.12 -13.70 25.23
CA PRO A 163 1.71 -12.93 26.41
C PRO A 163 1.50 -11.46 26.05
N GLU A 164 0.53 -10.84 26.68
CA GLU A 164 0.32 -9.39 26.59
C GLU A 164 1.36 -8.68 27.46
N ILE A 165 2.06 -7.74 26.87
CA ILE A 165 3.06 -6.91 27.53
C ILE A 165 2.49 -5.50 27.65
N SER A 166 2.60 -4.88 28.83
CA SER A 166 2.11 -3.55 29.09
C SER A 166 3.24 -2.64 29.58
N GLU A 167 3.28 -1.41 29.04
CA GLU A 167 4.16 -0.32 29.46
C GLU A 167 3.33 0.94 29.67
N SER A 168 3.79 1.82 30.55
CA SER A 168 3.14 3.11 30.77
C SER A 168 4.14 4.19 31.17
N GLY A 169 3.74 5.45 30.97
CA GLY A 169 4.51 6.62 31.33
C GLY A 169 3.91 7.90 30.78
N PRO A 170 4.55 9.05 31.03
CA PRO A 170 4.13 10.32 30.44
C PRO A 170 4.18 10.27 28.91
N ILE A 171 3.20 10.88 28.22
CA ILE A 171 3.18 10.90 26.76
C ILE A 171 4.43 11.54 26.16
N ASN A 172 5.04 12.51 26.86
CA ASN A 172 6.28 13.12 26.42
C ASN A 172 7.47 12.14 26.40
N ASP A 173 7.33 10.99 27.05
CA ASP A 173 8.32 9.89 27.06
C ASP A 173 7.93 8.74 26.12
N ILE A 174 7.09 9.01 25.13
CA ILE A 174 6.49 8.00 24.24
C ILE A 174 7.52 7.06 23.61
N PHE A 175 8.63 7.59 23.12
CA PHE A 175 9.66 6.78 22.48
C PHE A 175 10.27 5.76 23.45
N ASN A 176 10.65 6.19 24.66
CA ASN A 176 11.19 5.29 25.67
C ASN A 176 10.16 4.25 26.16
N ILE A 177 8.86 4.59 26.16
CA ILE A 177 7.78 3.64 26.45
C ILE A 177 7.80 2.49 25.43
N TYR A 178 7.88 2.82 24.14
CA TYR A 178 7.93 1.81 23.07
C TYR A 178 9.27 1.07 23.01
N ASP A 179 10.37 1.71 23.35
CA ASP A 179 11.67 1.05 23.47
C ASP A 179 11.66 -0.02 24.56
N ARG A 180 11.12 0.28 25.74
CA ARG A 180 10.93 -0.72 26.81
C ARG A 180 9.99 -1.84 26.37
N LEU A 181 8.90 -1.50 25.68
CA LEU A 181 7.96 -2.47 25.12
C LEU A 181 8.66 -3.40 24.11
N ALA A 182 9.46 -2.85 23.18
CA ALA A 182 10.21 -3.61 22.19
C ALA A 182 11.19 -4.59 22.82
N VAL A 183 11.97 -4.14 23.80
CA VAL A 183 12.94 -5.00 24.53
C VAL A 183 12.22 -6.18 25.20
N ARG A 184 11.03 -5.99 25.75
CA ARG A 184 10.24 -7.05 26.40
C ARG A 184 9.54 -7.98 25.39
N LEU A 185 9.23 -7.49 24.19
CA LEU A 185 8.66 -8.31 23.11
C LEU A 185 9.68 -9.27 22.49
N VAL A 186 10.98 -8.96 22.60
CA VAL A 186 12.07 -9.74 22.00
C VAL A 186 12.91 -10.41 23.09
N PRO A 187 12.65 -11.67 23.44
CA PRO A 187 13.44 -12.39 24.43
C PRO A 187 14.92 -12.44 24.03
N GLY A 188 15.81 -12.06 24.94
CA GLY A 188 17.26 -12.10 24.73
C GLY A 188 17.89 -10.82 24.14
N SER A 189 17.10 -9.77 23.84
CA SER A 189 17.59 -8.51 23.26
C SER A 189 18.25 -7.56 24.27
N PHE A 190 18.33 -7.91 25.55
CA PHE A 190 18.91 -7.04 26.59
C PHE A 190 20.34 -6.58 26.30
N SER A 191 21.14 -7.39 25.59
CA SER A 191 22.52 -7.02 25.20
C SER A 191 22.56 -6.01 24.05
N VAL A 192 21.48 -5.81 23.32
CA VAL A 192 21.36 -4.93 22.14
C VAL A 192 20.56 -3.67 22.46
N ALA A 193 19.94 -3.59 23.63
CA ALA A 193 19.13 -2.43 24.05
C ALA A 193 19.89 -1.08 24.01
N GLY A 194 21.22 -1.10 24.07
CA GLY A 194 22.04 0.11 23.88
C GLY A 194 22.14 0.63 22.45
N GLN A 195 21.58 -0.08 21.48
CA GLN A 195 21.50 0.34 20.06
C GLN A 195 20.21 1.13 19.75
N LEU A 196 19.29 1.21 20.68
CA LEU A 196 18.11 2.07 20.54
C LEU A 196 18.58 3.51 20.39
N GLU A 197 18.13 4.20 19.35
CA GLU A 197 18.59 5.54 19.01
C GLU A 197 18.37 6.49 20.21
N ASN A 198 19.45 7.08 20.73
CA ASN A 198 19.39 8.06 21.80
C ASN A 198 18.85 9.43 21.34
N SER A 199 18.52 9.59 20.05
CA SER A 199 18.06 10.85 19.44
C SER A 199 16.72 10.66 18.77
N HIS A 200 15.66 10.74 19.56
CA HIS A 200 14.30 10.79 19.04
C HIS A 200 13.92 12.23 18.67
N PRO A 201 13.08 12.41 17.62
CA PRO A 201 12.59 13.74 17.30
C PRO A 201 11.67 14.27 18.43
N PRO A 202 11.52 15.58 18.56
CA PRO A 202 10.52 16.16 19.46
C PRO A 202 9.13 15.54 19.18
N ILE A 203 8.37 15.18 20.23
CA ILE A 203 7.06 14.55 20.07
C ILE A 203 6.13 15.38 19.19
N ALA A 204 6.19 16.71 19.32
CA ALA A 204 5.38 17.60 18.49
C ALA A 204 5.71 17.47 16.99
N ALA A 205 6.99 17.29 16.64
CA ALA A 205 7.40 17.07 15.25
C ALA A 205 6.91 15.71 14.75
N PHE A 206 7.06 14.67 15.58
CA PHE A 206 6.60 13.33 15.26
C PHE A 206 5.08 13.27 15.10
N GLU A 207 4.31 13.92 15.98
CA GLU A 207 2.86 14.06 15.86
C GLU A 207 2.46 14.67 14.51
N GLN A 208 3.10 15.79 14.12
CA GLN A 208 2.84 16.43 12.84
C GLN A 208 3.19 15.51 11.66
N PHE A 209 4.30 14.79 11.74
CA PHE A 209 4.67 13.81 10.73
C PHE A 209 3.62 12.72 10.57
N ILE A 210 3.15 12.10 11.66
CA ILE A 210 2.12 11.06 11.60
C ILE A 210 0.79 11.62 11.08
N LYS A 211 0.39 12.83 11.48
CA LYS A 211 -0.77 13.52 10.93
C LYS A 211 -0.64 13.74 9.42
N GLY A 212 0.55 14.09 8.95
CA GLY A 212 0.86 14.19 7.52
C GLY A 212 0.73 12.86 6.77
N LEU A 213 1.05 11.73 7.41
CA LEU A 213 0.87 10.40 6.83
C LEU A 213 -0.60 9.97 6.76
N LEU A 214 -1.44 10.45 7.68
CA LEU A 214 -2.83 10.03 7.81
C LEU A 214 -3.82 10.94 7.06
N ALA A 215 -3.48 12.22 6.88
CA ALA A 215 -4.35 13.16 6.20
C ALA A 215 -4.58 12.75 4.73
N GLU A 216 -5.82 12.87 4.25
CA GLU A 216 -6.20 12.45 2.90
C GLU A 216 -5.98 13.56 1.86
N VAL A 217 -6.13 14.82 2.28
CA VAL A 217 -6.01 15.97 1.38
C VAL A 217 -4.54 16.36 1.19
N PRO A 218 -4.00 16.38 -0.02
CA PRO A 218 -2.58 16.64 -0.28
C PRO A 218 -2.07 17.96 0.31
N THR A 219 -2.86 19.03 0.28
CA THR A 219 -2.48 20.32 0.86
C THR A 219 -2.38 20.24 2.39
N THR A 220 -3.27 19.52 3.04
CA THR A 220 -3.26 19.27 4.49
C THR A 220 -2.06 18.40 4.88
N ARG A 221 -1.77 17.36 4.09
CA ARG A 221 -0.55 16.53 4.25
C ARG A 221 0.71 17.38 4.24
N LEU A 222 0.86 18.25 3.24
CA LEU A 222 2.01 19.16 3.12
C LEU A 222 2.08 20.13 4.30
N THR A 223 0.95 20.66 4.78
CA THR A 223 0.95 21.55 5.94
C THR A 223 1.53 20.86 7.18
N PHE A 224 1.09 19.65 7.48
CA PHE A 224 1.60 18.88 8.60
C PHE A 224 3.07 18.48 8.42
N LEU A 225 3.47 18.04 7.23
CA LEU A 225 4.85 17.65 6.95
C LEU A 225 5.81 18.84 6.99
N ASN A 226 5.38 20.03 6.52
CA ASN A 226 6.15 21.26 6.64
C ASN A 226 6.34 21.65 8.11
N GLU A 227 5.30 21.54 8.92
CA GLU A 227 5.39 21.83 10.34
C GLU A 227 6.27 20.82 11.08
N ALA A 228 6.20 19.54 10.72
CA ALA A 228 7.11 18.51 11.24
C ALA A 228 8.58 18.87 10.97
N LEU A 229 8.91 19.29 9.74
CA LEU A 229 10.26 19.69 9.35
C LEU A 229 10.68 21.05 9.94
N ARG A 230 9.74 21.94 10.22
CA ARG A 230 10.03 23.19 10.93
C ARG A 230 10.44 22.92 12.39
N LEU A 231 9.80 21.93 13.03
CA LEU A 231 10.09 21.52 14.41
C LEU A 231 11.32 20.62 14.52
N ALA A 232 11.56 19.77 13.51
CA ALA A 232 12.69 18.85 13.44
C ALA A 232 13.22 18.76 11.98
N PRO A 233 14.14 19.65 11.57
CA PRO A 233 14.68 19.67 10.20
C PRO A 233 15.41 18.38 9.79
N GLU A 234 15.88 17.61 10.76
CA GLU A 234 16.55 16.31 10.60
C GLU A 234 15.58 15.13 10.43
N LEU A 235 14.27 15.33 10.51
CA LEU A 235 13.28 14.27 10.36
C LEU A 235 13.15 13.86 8.87
N GLN A 236 14.14 13.08 8.38
CA GLN A 236 14.24 12.72 6.96
C GLN A 236 13.03 11.95 6.43
N ARG A 237 12.31 11.25 7.28
CA ARG A 237 11.04 10.58 6.90
C ARG A 237 9.97 11.54 6.43
N ALA A 238 9.91 12.73 7.03
CA ALA A 238 8.98 13.76 6.60
C ALA A 238 9.33 14.28 5.19
N ARG A 239 10.61 14.29 4.81
CA ARG A 239 11.06 14.64 3.45
C ARG A 239 10.65 13.61 2.42
N ILE A 240 10.78 12.31 2.76
CA ILE A 240 10.28 11.22 1.92
C ILE A 240 8.76 11.36 1.73
N ALA A 241 8.02 11.57 2.82
CA ALA A 241 6.56 11.77 2.74
C ALA A 241 6.15 13.03 1.95
N GLN A 242 6.94 14.11 2.00
CA GLN A 242 6.72 15.28 1.12
C GLN A 242 6.93 14.93 -0.36
N TRP A 243 7.94 14.12 -0.65
CA TRP A 243 8.17 13.63 -2.00
C TRP A 243 6.94 12.92 -2.55
N ASP A 244 6.36 11.99 -1.77
CA ASP A 244 5.17 11.25 -2.15
C ASP A 244 4.02 12.19 -2.53
N VAL A 245 3.76 13.21 -1.70
CA VAL A 245 2.69 14.18 -1.96
C VAL A 245 2.97 15.03 -3.19
N HIS A 246 4.19 15.53 -3.34
CA HIS A 246 4.55 16.34 -4.51
C HIS A 246 4.54 15.52 -5.80
N ASN A 247 4.95 14.24 -5.73
CA ASN A 247 4.89 13.34 -6.86
C ASN A 247 3.43 13.03 -7.28
N GLU A 248 2.54 12.77 -6.30
CA GLU A 248 1.09 12.60 -6.53
C GLU A 248 0.48 13.83 -7.24
N LEU A 249 0.95 15.02 -6.90
CA LEU A 249 0.50 16.29 -7.52
C LEU A 249 1.21 16.60 -8.86
N GLY A 250 2.10 15.74 -9.36
CA GLY A 250 2.90 16.02 -10.57
C GLY A 250 3.92 17.15 -10.41
N GLN A 251 4.24 17.56 -9.19
CA GLN A 251 5.15 18.66 -8.87
C GLN A 251 6.59 18.15 -8.73
N HIS A 252 7.13 17.55 -9.77
CA HIS A 252 8.39 16.78 -9.74
C HIS A 252 9.62 17.61 -9.33
N GLU A 253 9.67 18.93 -9.63
CA GLU A 253 10.75 19.80 -9.13
C GLU A 253 10.70 19.95 -7.60
N ARG A 254 9.50 20.08 -7.02
CA ARG A 254 9.32 20.14 -5.56
C ARG A 254 9.59 18.80 -4.91
N ALA A 255 9.16 17.71 -5.55
CA ALA A 255 9.47 16.35 -5.12
C ALA A 255 10.99 16.14 -5.03
N LEU A 256 11.70 16.49 -6.10
CA LEU A 256 13.17 16.43 -6.15
C LEU A 256 13.82 17.28 -5.03
N ALA A 257 13.33 18.51 -4.83
CA ALA A 257 13.84 19.41 -3.80
C ALA A 257 13.62 18.87 -2.37
N ALA A 258 12.54 18.14 -2.15
CA ALA A 258 12.21 17.55 -0.84
C ALA A 258 13.25 16.52 -0.40
N VAL A 259 13.73 15.64 -1.30
CA VAL A 259 14.61 14.51 -0.95
C VAL A 259 16.10 14.79 -1.10
N ARG A 260 16.50 15.78 -1.90
CA ARG A 260 17.92 16.17 -2.06
C ARG A 260 18.68 16.46 -0.75
N PRO A 261 18.06 17.09 0.27
CA PRO A 261 18.76 17.38 1.52
C PRO A 261 19.03 16.15 2.41
N VAL A 262 18.54 14.96 2.07
CA VAL A 262 18.80 13.74 2.86
C VAL A 262 20.29 13.40 2.79
N PRO A 263 20.99 13.35 3.95
CA PRO A 263 22.44 13.10 3.98
C PRO A 263 22.82 11.71 3.45
N THR A 264 23.94 11.60 2.75
CA THR A 264 24.41 10.33 2.17
C THR A 264 24.67 9.22 3.20
N GLY A 265 25.04 9.58 4.43
CA GLY A 265 25.22 8.62 5.53
C GLY A 265 23.94 8.22 6.25
N HIS A 266 22.80 8.81 5.92
CA HIS A 266 21.54 8.48 6.57
C HIS A 266 20.94 7.17 6.01
N ARG A 267 20.31 6.35 6.85
CA ARG A 267 19.67 5.07 6.45
C ARG A 267 18.67 5.20 5.29
N LEU A 268 18.02 6.36 5.14
CA LEU A 268 17.09 6.65 4.04
C LEU A 268 17.78 7.23 2.79
N SER A 269 19.10 7.35 2.77
CA SER A 269 19.84 7.94 1.64
C SER A 269 19.58 7.20 0.33
N ARG A 270 19.65 5.87 0.34
CA ARG A 270 19.40 5.05 -0.85
C ARG A 270 18.00 5.28 -1.39
N GLN A 271 16.98 5.28 -0.52
CA GLN A 271 15.61 5.56 -0.91
C GLN A 271 15.45 7.00 -1.45
N ALA A 272 16.01 7.99 -0.78
CA ALA A 272 15.94 9.39 -1.20
C ALA A 272 16.58 9.62 -2.58
N ARG A 273 17.73 9.01 -2.85
CA ARG A 273 18.43 9.08 -4.15
C ARG A 273 17.63 8.37 -5.24
N PHE A 274 17.00 7.25 -4.94
CA PHE A 274 16.09 6.56 -5.85
C PHE A 274 14.90 7.47 -6.22
N LEU A 275 14.22 8.04 -5.23
CA LEU A 275 13.09 8.95 -5.45
C LEU A 275 13.51 10.22 -6.20
N ALA A 276 14.72 10.72 -5.94
CA ALA A 276 15.30 11.82 -6.72
C ALA A 276 15.48 11.42 -8.20
N SER A 277 15.95 10.20 -8.49
CA SER A 277 16.13 9.73 -9.86
C SER A 277 14.80 9.57 -10.59
N VAL A 278 13.74 9.15 -9.89
CA VAL A 278 12.38 9.13 -10.45
C VAL A 278 11.90 10.53 -10.81
N SER A 279 12.08 11.51 -9.91
CA SER A 279 11.74 12.91 -10.21
C SER A 279 12.54 13.46 -11.40
N LEU A 280 13.84 13.16 -11.48
CA LEU A 280 14.68 13.56 -12.62
C LEU A 280 14.18 12.98 -13.94
N LEU A 281 13.70 11.76 -13.92
CA LEU A 281 13.14 11.07 -15.08
C LEU A 281 11.85 11.74 -15.56
N GLU A 282 10.95 12.09 -14.65
CA GLU A 282 9.71 12.81 -14.95
C GLU A 282 9.99 14.24 -15.43
N LEU A 283 11.06 14.88 -14.95
CA LEU A 283 11.57 16.17 -15.42
C LEU A 283 12.34 16.10 -16.75
N LYS A 284 12.41 14.92 -17.38
CA LYS A 284 13.15 14.64 -18.61
C LYS A 284 14.66 14.89 -18.51
N ARG A 285 15.19 14.92 -17.30
CA ARG A 285 16.64 15.03 -16.99
C ARG A 285 17.27 13.64 -17.03
N TYR A 286 17.13 12.97 -18.17
CA TYR A 286 17.40 11.54 -18.34
C TYR A 286 18.85 11.15 -18.06
N GLN A 287 19.83 12.00 -18.38
CA GLN A 287 21.24 11.67 -18.11
C GLN A 287 21.52 11.63 -16.61
N GLU A 288 21.04 12.61 -15.86
CA GLU A 288 21.22 12.64 -14.40
C GLU A 288 20.51 11.48 -13.71
N ALA A 289 19.30 11.13 -14.18
CA ALA A 289 18.58 9.96 -13.69
C ALA A 289 19.35 8.66 -13.96
N PHE A 290 19.90 8.51 -15.16
CA PHE A 290 20.70 7.35 -15.54
C PHE A 290 21.95 7.20 -14.67
N ASP A 291 22.68 8.28 -14.48
CA ASP A 291 23.93 8.27 -13.70
C ASP A 291 23.66 7.90 -12.23
N GLU A 292 22.56 8.41 -11.65
CA GLU A 292 22.21 8.11 -10.27
C GLU A 292 21.68 6.68 -10.09
N LEU A 293 20.81 6.21 -10.98
CA LEU A 293 20.32 4.83 -10.97
C LEU A 293 21.46 3.82 -11.18
N THR A 294 22.43 4.15 -12.02
CA THR A 294 23.62 3.30 -12.25
C THR A 294 24.45 3.16 -10.98
N LYS A 295 24.67 4.26 -10.25
CA LYS A 295 25.37 4.22 -8.94
C LYS A 295 24.62 3.38 -7.93
N LEU A 296 23.29 3.57 -7.81
CA LEU A 296 22.45 2.81 -6.91
C LEU A 296 22.47 1.31 -7.22
N ASN A 297 22.41 0.95 -8.51
CA ASN A 297 22.48 -0.45 -8.96
C ASN A 297 23.86 -1.08 -8.70
N ALA A 298 24.93 -0.31 -8.76
CA ALA A 298 26.28 -0.77 -8.44
C ALA A 298 26.48 -1.00 -6.93
N GLU A 299 25.76 -0.27 -6.06
CA GLU A 299 25.74 -0.49 -4.61
C GLU A 299 25.02 -1.79 -4.25
N GLU A 300 23.86 -2.01 -4.84
CA GLU A 300 23.04 -3.20 -4.63
C GLU A 300 22.04 -3.33 -5.80
N THR A 301 22.11 -4.44 -6.51
CA THR A 301 21.24 -4.71 -7.66
C THR A 301 19.81 -5.02 -7.20
N ASP A 302 18.84 -4.37 -7.85
CA ASP A 302 17.41 -4.57 -7.60
C ASP A 302 16.65 -4.51 -8.92
N ALA A 303 15.60 -5.37 -9.08
CA ALA A 303 14.79 -5.42 -10.30
C ALA A 303 14.13 -4.07 -10.63
N THR A 304 13.76 -3.28 -9.62
CA THR A 304 13.20 -1.93 -9.78
C THR A 304 14.22 -0.97 -10.38
N LEU A 305 15.48 -1.01 -9.91
CA LEU A 305 16.56 -0.17 -10.47
C LEU A 305 16.86 -0.54 -11.92
N LEU A 306 16.95 -1.83 -12.22
CA LEU A 306 17.19 -2.33 -13.58
C LEU A 306 16.02 -1.95 -14.50
N ASN A 307 14.78 -2.14 -14.06
CA ASN A 307 13.61 -1.69 -14.81
C ASN A 307 13.69 -0.19 -15.14
N ASN A 308 13.98 0.65 -14.16
CA ASN A 308 14.04 2.10 -14.34
C ASN A 308 15.25 2.53 -15.19
N LEU A 309 16.39 1.83 -15.13
CA LEU A 309 17.50 2.01 -16.06
C LEU A 309 17.07 1.72 -17.51
N GLY A 310 16.32 0.63 -17.74
CA GLY A 310 15.74 0.32 -19.03
C GLY A 310 14.79 1.41 -19.54
N VAL A 311 13.90 1.92 -18.68
CA VAL A 311 12.98 3.03 -19.00
C VAL A 311 13.75 4.29 -19.36
N VAL A 312 14.75 4.67 -18.56
CA VAL A 312 15.60 5.83 -18.87
C VAL A 312 16.28 5.67 -20.21
N GLN A 313 16.80 4.47 -20.49
CA GLN A 313 17.50 4.20 -21.75
C GLN A 313 16.58 4.31 -22.97
N LEU A 314 15.30 3.93 -22.86
CA LEU A 314 14.28 4.14 -23.92
C LEU A 314 13.97 5.64 -24.14
N ARG A 315 14.06 6.46 -23.09
CA ARG A 315 13.75 7.91 -23.15
C ARG A 315 14.95 8.77 -23.54
N ARG A 316 16.17 8.25 -23.41
CA ARG A 316 17.40 8.96 -23.84
C ARG A 316 17.52 9.03 -25.37
N PRO A 317 18.28 10.00 -25.93
CA PRO A 317 18.49 10.08 -27.35
C PRO A 317 19.09 8.77 -27.92
N PRO A 318 18.76 8.39 -29.18
CA PRO A 318 19.38 7.26 -29.85
C PRO A 318 20.90 7.35 -29.84
N GLY A 319 21.58 6.26 -29.54
CA GLY A 319 23.05 6.19 -29.46
C GLY A 319 23.65 6.64 -28.11
N ALA A 320 22.82 6.93 -27.10
CA ALA A 320 23.32 7.18 -25.75
C ALA A 320 24.09 5.97 -25.21
N THR A 321 25.21 6.24 -24.55
CA THR A 321 26.04 5.21 -23.90
C THR A 321 25.32 4.53 -22.74
N GLY A 322 25.77 3.33 -22.34
CA GLY A 322 25.20 2.64 -21.17
C GLY A 322 24.37 1.40 -21.50
N GLY A 323 24.47 0.87 -22.75
CA GLY A 323 23.83 -0.37 -23.13
C GLY A 323 22.44 -0.19 -23.76
N ARG A 324 21.79 -1.32 -24.08
CA ARG A 324 20.44 -1.34 -24.66
C ARG A 324 19.39 -1.48 -23.56
N ALA A 325 18.24 -0.85 -23.73
CA ALA A 325 17.10 -0.97 -22.79
C ALA A 325 16.69 -2.42 -22.56
N VAL A 326 16.66 -3.23 -23.62
CA VAL A 326 16.35 -4.67 -23.56
C VAL A 326 17.28 -5.43 -22.61
N SER A 327 18.57 -5.06 -22.52
CA SER A 327 19.50 -5.75 -21.60
C SER A 327 19.12 -5.54 -20.15
N TYR A 328 18.78 -4.31 -19.76
CA TYR A 328 18.32 -3.98 -18.41
C TYR A 328 17.00 -4.68 -18.07
N PHE A 329 16.02 -4.68 -18.99
CA PHE A 329 14.76 -5.36 -18.76
C PHE A 329 14.89 -6.88 -18.68
N ASN A 330 15.80 -7.51 -19.46
CA ASN A 330 16.10 -8.93 -19.34
C ASN A 330 16.68 -9.27 -17.97
N GLU A 331 17.62 -8.46 -17.49
CA GLU A 331 18.21 -8.65 -16.17
C GLU A 331 17.16 -8.45 -15.07
N ALA A 332 16.33 -7.42 -15.17
CA ALA A 332 15.21 -7.19 -14.26
C ALA A 332 14.22 -8.36 -14.25
N ALA A 333 13.88 -8.89 -15.43
CA ALA A 333 12.97 -10.04 -15.56
C ALA A 333 13.56 -11.32 -14.95
N SER A 334 14.89 -11.50 -15.02
CA SER A 334 15.57 -12.64 -14.40
C SER A 334 15.53 -12.63 -12.88
N LEU A 335 15.33 -11.45 -12.29
CA LEU A 335 15.11 -11.25 -10.85
C LEU A 335 13.61 -11.29 -10.46
N GLU A 336 12.76 -11.88 -11.31
CA GLU A 336 11.31 -12.06 -11.09
C GLU A 336 10.47 -10.78 -11.01
N GLY A 337 10.94 -9.70 -11.63
CA GLY A 337 10.21 -8.43 -11.70
C GLY A 337 9.05 -8.45 -12.71
N VAL A 338 7.78 -8.57 -12.25
CA VAL A 338 6.60 -8.76 -13.12
C VAL A 338 6.39 -7.62 -14.12
N ASP A 339 6.53 -6.37 -13.71
CA ASP A 339 6.36 -5.22 -14.62
C ASP A 339 7.43 -5.19 -15.71
N SER A 340 8.59 -5.80 -15.46
CA SER A 340 9.66 -5.89 -16.44
C SER A 340 9.27 -6.69 -17.67
N TYR A 341 8.32 -7.64 -17.59
CA TYR A 341 7.87 -8.42 -18.76
C TYR A 341 7.14 -7.56 -19.78
N PHE A 342 6.27 -6.64 -19.31
CA PHE A 342 5.64 -5.69 -20.22
C PHE A 342 6.70 -4.77 -20.87
N ASN A 343 7.55 -4.16 -20.07
CA ASN A 343 8.59 -3.26 -20.58
C ASN A 343 9.57 -3.97 -21.52
N LEU A 344 9.90 -5.23 -21.22
CA LEU A 344 10.75 -6.06 -22.07
C LEU A 344 10.10 -6.33 -23.43
N GLY A 345 8.84 -6.75 -23.44
CA GLY A 345 8.09 -6.97 -24.67
C GLY A 345 7.92 -5.69 -25.48
N TYR A 346 7.63 -4.57 -24.80
CA TYR A 346 7.52 -3.28 -25.44
C TYR A 346 8.85 -2.79 -26.03
N ALA A 347 9.96 -3.00 -25.33
CA ALA A 347 11.29 -2.66 -25.83
C ALA A 347 11.69 -3.48 -27.06
N TYR A 348 11.39 -4.79 -27.09
CA TYR A 348 11.59 -5.62 -28.29
C TYR A 348 10.75 -5.14 -29.46
N TRP A 349 9.49 -4.72 -29.23
CA TRP A 349 8.66 -4.13 -30.26
C TRP A 349 9.30 -2.87 -30.84
N LEU A 350 9.81 -1.96 -29.99
CA LEU A 350 10.50 -0.74 -30.43
C LEU A 350 11.80 -1.02 -31.19
N ASP A 351 12.48 -2.11 -30.86
CA ASP A 351 13.68 -2.58 -31.57
C ASP A 351 13.36 -3.33 -32.89
N GLY A 352 12.07 -3.55 -33.23
CA GLY A 352 11.61 -4.21 -34.44
C GLY A 352 11.56 -5.74 -34.35
N ASP A 353 11.83 -6.34 -33.21
CA ASP A 353 11.71 -7.80 -32.99
C ASP A 353 10.32 -8.19 -32.50
N ALA A 354 9.37 -8.25 -33.42
CA ALA A 354 7.99 -8.61 -33.11
C ALA A 354 7.85 -10.02 -32.52
N SER A 355 8.73 -10.97 -32.86
CA SER A 355 8.66 -12.33 -32.34
C SER A 355 9.01 -12.39 -30.85
N ALA A 356 10.12 -11.78 -30.46
CA ALA A 356 10.50 -11.65 -29.06
C ALA A 356 9.48 -10.81 -28.27
N ALA A 357 8.98 -9.72 -28.86
CA ALA A 357 7.94 -8.89 -28.27
C ALA A 357 6.68 -9.71 -27.93
N ALA A 358 6.17 -10.51 -28.87
CA ALA A 358 4.99 -11.36 -28.64
C ALA A 358 5.21 -12.36 -27.52
N THR A 359 6.40 -12.95 -27.42
CA THR A 359 6.75 -13.92 -26.36
C THR A 359 6.62 -13.28 -24.97
N TRP A 360 7.25 -12.12 -24.76
CA TRP A 360 7.26 -11.46 -23.46
C TRP A 360 5.92 -10.79 -23.12
N LEU A 361 5.20 -10.27 -24.10
CA LEU A 361 3.86 -9.70 -23.89
C LEU A 361 2.84 -10.79 -23.53
N ARG A 362 2.94 -12.00 -24.09
CA ARG A 362 2.13 -13.16 -23.64
C ARG A 362 2.42 -13.51 -22.18
N GLU A 363 3.68 -13.45 -21.78
CA GLU A 363 4.02 -13.67 -20.37
C GLU A 363 3.46 -12.55 -19.46
N ALA A 364 3.50 -11.28 -19.90
CA ALA A 364 2.90 -10.17 -19.18
C ALA A 364 1.38 -10.36 -18.98
N VAL A 365 0.62 -10.67 -20.07
CA VAL A 365 -0.84 -10.89 -19.96
C VAL A 365 -1.19 -12.17 -19.20
N ARG A 366 -0.35 -13.21 -19.26
CA ARG A 366 -0.53 -14.43 -18.48
C ARG A 366 -0.46 -14.15 -16.97
N ARG A 367 0.46 -13.27 -16.55
CA ARG A 367 0.64 -12.88 -15.15
C ARG A 367 -0.38 -11.86 -14.69
N ASN A 368 -0.77 -10.94 -15.58
CA ASN A 368 -1.80 -9.95 -15.29
C ASN A 368 -2.84 -9.90 -16.44
N PRO A 369 -3.88 -10.75 -16.39
CA PRO A 369 -4.92 -10.79 -17.42
C PRO A 369 -5.77 -9.50 -17.51
N ALA A 370 -5.70 -8.61 -16.55
CA ALA A 370 -6.40 -7.32 -16.57
C ALA A 370 -5.56 -6.18 -17.18
N ASP A 371 -4.36 -6.48 -17.69
CA ASP A 371 -3.45 -5.49 -18.24
C ASP A 371 -3.83 -5.08 -19.66
N HIS A 372 -4.68 -4.07 -19.75
CA HIS A 372 -5.17 -3.55 -21.03
C HIS A 372 -4.05 -3.05 -21.96
N ALA A 373 -2.97 -2.47 -21.41
CA ALA A 373 -1.84 -1.99 -22.21
C ALA A 373 -1.05 -3.17 -22.82
N ALA A 374 -0.83 -4.24 -22.04
CA ALA A 374 -0.19 -5.44 -22.52
C ALA A 374 -1.01 -6.14 -23.61
N HIS A 375 -2.33 -6.26 -23.43
CA HIS A 375 -3.25 -6.77 -24.47
C HIS A 375 -3.20 -5.92 -25.73
N PHE A 376 -3.19 -4.60 -25.61
CA PHE A 376 -3.10 -3.70 -26.77
C PHE A 376 -1.81 -3.92 -27.56
N VAL A 377 -0.65 -3.84 -26.89
CA VAL A 377 0.66 -3.99 -27.53
C VAL A 377 0.81 -5.41 -28.13
N LEU A 378 0.34 -6.43 -27.42
CA LEU A 378 0.32 -7.80 -27.91
C LEU A 378 -0.53 -7.93 -29.17
N GLY A 379 -1.72 -7.35 -29.19
CA GLY A 379 -2.61 -7.37 -30.36
C GLY A 379 -2.00 -6.69 -31.58
N VAL A 380 -1.28 -5.58 -31.41
CA VAL A 380 -0.54 -4.92 -32.50
C VAL A 380 0.61 -5.79 -32.98
N THR A 381 1.37 -6.38 -32.05
CA THR A 381 2.51 -7.26 -32.34
C THR A 381 2.09 -8.51 -33.12
N LEU A 382 0.99 -9.15 -32.69
CA LEU A 382 0.44 -10.34 -33.36
C LEU A 382 -0.07 -10.04 -34.75
N ALA A 383 -0.68 -8.87 -34.97
CA ALA A 383 -1.10 -8.43 -36.30
C ALA A 383 0.10 -8.28 -37.25
N ALA A 384 1.22 -7.73 -36.77
CA ALA A 384 2.46 -7.61 -37.52
C ALA A 384 3.07 -8.97 -37.88
N LEU A 385 2.87 -9.99 -37.03
CA LEU A 385 3.27 -11.37 -37.26
C LEU A 385 2.30 -12.18 -38.15
N GLY A 386 1.18 -11.55 -38.59
CA GLY A 386 0.18 -12.21 -39.46
C GLY A 386 -0.89 -13.00 -38.68
N SER A 387 -0.84 -13.06 -37.34
CA SER A 387 -1.79 -13.80 -36.50
C SER A 387 -3.08 -13.00 -36.27
N GLN A 388 -3.84 -12.67 -37.33
CA GLN A 388 -4.96 -11.72 -37.29
C GLN A 388 -6.08 -12.09 -36.31
N THR A 389 -6.42 -13.38 -36.19
CA THR A 389 -7.47 -13.85 -35.30
C THR A 389 -7.11 -13.65 -33.82
N GLU A 390 -5.87 -14.00 -33.45
CA GLU A 390 -5.37 -13.80 -32.07
C GLU A 390 -5.23 -12.30 -31.79
N ALA A 391 -4.69 -11.54 -32.74
CA ALA A 391 -4.58 -10.08 -32.64
C ALA A 391 -5.93 -9.39 -32.39
N GLY A 392 -6.98 -9.86 -33.07
CA GLY A 392 -8.35 -9.35 -32.86
C GLY A 392 -8.85 -9.58 -31.43
N ARG A 393 -8.64 -10.80 -30.90
CA ARG A 393 -9.04 -11.15 -29.52
C ARG A 393 -8.33 -10.28 -28.49
N GLU A 394 -7.02 -10.09 -28.62
CA GLU A 394 -6.24 -9.27 -27.71
C GLU A 394 -6.68 -7.79 -27.73
N LYS A 395 -6.95 -7.24 -28.91
CA LYS A 395 -7.48 -5.89 -29.05
C LYS A 395 -8.89 -5.74 -28.45
N ASP A 396 -9.75 -6.74 -28.61
CA ASP A 396 -11.09 -6.74 -28.02
C ASP A 396 -11.04 -6.80 -26.48
N LEU A 397 -10.11 -7.57 -25.92
CA LEU A 397 -9.84 -7.58 -24.47
C LEU A 397 -9.35 -6.21 -23.98
N ALA A 398 -8.40 -5.60 -24.69
CA ALA A 398 -7.92 -4.26 -24.35
C ALA A 398 -9.06 -3.22 -24.33
N ARG A 399 -10.00 -3.27 -25.29
CA ARG A 399 -11.18 -2.39 -25.33
C ARG A 399 -12.13 -2.63 -24.15
N GLN A 400 -12.34 -3.88 -23.76
CA GLN A 400 -13.21 -4.22 -22.63
C GLN A 400 -12.61 -3.78 -21.30
N LEU A 401 -11.28 -3.85 -21.16
CA LEU A 401 -10.56 -3.53 -19.94
C LEU A 401 -10.30 -2.03 -19.74
N SER A 402 -10.37 -1.21 -20.80
CA SER A 402 -10.03 0.21 -20.71
C SER A 402 -10.94 1.10 -21.56
N SER A 403 -11.54 2.10 -20.92
CA SER A 403 -12.25 3.18 -21.61
C SER A 403 -11.31 4.09 -22.43
N GLY A 404 -10.01 4.12 -22.11
CA GLY A 404 -8.98 4.88 -22.83
C GLY A 404 -8.50 4.24 -24.14
N TYR A 405 -8.93 3.01 -24.44
CA TYR A 405 -8.49 2.28 -25.64
C TYR A 405 -8.79 3.05 -26.94
N ALA A 406 -9.97 3.64 -27.05
CA ALA A 406 -10.36 4.41 -28.25
C ALA A 406 -9.44 5.61 -28.49
N GLU A 407 -8.95 6.24 -27.45
CA GLU A 407 -7.97 7.34 -27.54
C GLU A 407 -6.61 6.83 -28.04
N TRP A 408 -6.17 5.68 -27.57
CA TRP A 408 -4.93 5.06 -28.04
C TRP A 408 -5.02 4.62 -29.48
N GLU A 409 -6.13 4.02 -29.88
CA GLU A 409 -6.36 3.58 -31.26
C GLU A 409 -6.42 4.79 -32.21
N ALA A 410 -7.06 5.89 -31.78
CA ALA A 410 -7.13 7.12 -32.54
C ALA A 410 -5.77 7.84 -32.69
N LYS A 411 -4.91 7.78 -31.68
CA LYS A 411 -3.57 8.38 -31.68
C LYS A 411 -2.52 7.52 -32.38
N SER A 412 -2.81 6.24 -32.60
CA SER A 412 -1.87 5.29 -33.19
C SER A 412 -2.25 5.02 -34.64
N PRO A 413 -1.45 5.39 -35.64
CA PRO A 413 -1.64 4.94 -37.00
C PRO A 413 -1.77 3.41 -37.04
N SER A 414 -2.55 2.88 -37.98
CA SER A 414 -2.77 1.43 -38.11
C SER A 414 -1.44 0.68 -38.07
N GLY A 415 -1.28 -0.22 -37.10
CA GLY A 415 -0.06 -1.04 -36.92
C GLY A 415 1.05 -0.38 -36.11
N SER A 416 0.84 0.75 -35.44
CA SER A 416 1.82 1.36 -34.53
C SER A 416 1.40 1.23 -33.06
N VAL A 417 2.39 1.31 -32.18
CA VAL A 417 2.20 1.40 -30.72
C VAL A 417 2.67 2.77 -30.27
N PRO A 418 1.90 3.48 -29.41
CA PRO A 418 2.31 4.77 -28.88
C PRO A 418 3.66 4.68 -28.14
N ARG A 419 4.45 5.73 -28.19
CA ARG A 419 5.63 5.87 -27.33
C ARG A 419 5.22 6.33 -25.94
N GLY A 420 6.02 5.96 -24.92
CA GLY A 420 5.79 6.36 -23.55
C GLY A 420 4.88 5.40 -22.76
N LEU A 421 4.70 4.17 -23.24
CA LEU A 421 3.97 3.13 -22.50
C LEU A 421 4.87 2.38 -21.49
N GLU A 422 6.18 2.60 -21.54
CA GLU A 422 7.12 2.00 -20.58
C GLU A 422 6.79 2.42 -19.15
N ARG A 423 6.80 1.45 -18.25
CA ARG A 423 6.36 1.59 -16.87
C ARG A 423 7.53 1.83 -15.94
N LEU A 424 7.47 2.93 -15.21
CA LEU A 424 8.34 3.19 -14.07
C LEU A 424 7.91 2.36 -12.87
N ARG A 425 8.89 1.93 -12.09
CA ARG A 425 8.67 1.27 -10.81
C ARG A 425 9.05 2.20 -9.67
N MET A 426 8.26 2.15 -8.58
CA MET A 426 8.43 2.98 -7.39
C MET A 426 8.78 2.15 -6.14
N ASP A 427 8.82 0.86 -6.27
CA ASP A 427 8.81 -0.14 -5.21
C ASP A 427 10.22 -0.66 -4.84
N LEU A 428 11.20 0.23 -4.78
CA LEU A 428 12.57 -0.13 -4.39
C LEU A 428 12.59 -0.94 -3.09
N GLY A 429 13.13 -2.17 -3.16
CA GLY A 429 13.25 -3.07 -2.03
C GLY A 429 11.93 -3.68 -1.53
N LEU A 430 10.82 -3.58 -2.28
CA LEU A 430 9.61 -4.35 -1.97
C LEU A 430 9.82 -5.83 -2.32
N PRO A 431 9.36 -6.77 -1.46
CA PRO A 431 9.36 -8.20 -1.79
C PRO A 431 8.52 -8.50 -3.03
N ASP A 432 8.97 -9.47 -3.84
CA ASP A 432 8.31 -9.84 -5.11
C ASP A 432 6.85 -10.27 -4.94
N VAL A 433 6.53 -10.91 -3.81
CA VAL A 433 5.15 -11.30 -3.49
C VAL A 433 4.18 -10.11 -3.42
N LEU A 434 4.68 -8.91 -3.11
CA LEU A 434 3.89 -7.68 -3.07
C LEU A 434 3.90 -6.92 -4.40
N ARG A 435 4.76 -7.30 -5.34
CA ARG A 435 4.92 -6.62 -6.63
C ARG A 435 3.87 -7.03 -7.66
N VAL A 436 3.36 -8.26 -7.56
CA VAL A 436 2.52 -8.90 -8.59
C VAL A 436 1.15 -8.22 -8.77
N GLU A 437 0.68 -7.46 -7.79
CA GLU A 437 -0.73 -7.03 -7.74
C GLU A 437 -0.92 -5.50 -7.72
N ASN A 438 0.13 -4.69 -7.97
CA ASN A 438 0.06 -3.21 -7.91
C ASN A 438 -1.06 -2.60 -8.77
N VAL A 439 -1.36 -3.20 -9.95
CA VAL A 439 -2.43 -2.70 -10.83
C VAL A 439 -3.82 -2.98 -10.25
N ILE A 440 -3.99 -4.13 -9.58
CA ILE A 440 -5.25 -4.52 -8.95
C ILE A 440 -5.50 -3.67 -7.70
N GLY A 441 -4.48 -3.43 -6.88
CA GLY A 441 -4.56 -2.60 -5.68
C GLY A 441 -4.97 -1.16 -5.98
N ALA A 442 -4.35 -0.52 -6.97
CA ALA A 442 -4.67 0.86 -7.37
C ALA A 442 -6.10 1.00 -7.95
N ALA A 443 -6.61 -0.04 -8.63
CA ALA A 443 -8.01 -0.08 -9.07
C ALA A 443 -8.94 -0.21 -7.86
N GLY A 444 -8.64 -1.13 -6.93
CA GLY A 444 -9.43 -1.35 -5.72
C GLY A 444 -9.51 -0.11 -4.82
N GLN A 445 -8.41 0.64 -4.65
CA GLN A 445 -8.44 1.91 -3.91
C GLN A 445 -9.31 2.98 -4.58
N ARG A 446 -9.23 3.09 -5.93
CA ARG A 446 -10.13 3.97 -6.67
C ARG A 446 -11.59 3.59 -6.45
N ASP A 447 -11.90 2.31 -6.50
CA ASP A 447 -13.25 1.80 -6.26
C ASP A 447 -13.71 2.06 -4.82
N GLN A 448 -12.85 1.90 -3.82
CA GLN A 448 -13.16 2.25 -2.43
C GLN A 448 -13.45 3.75 -2.26
N ARG A 449 -12.63 4.63 -2.84
CA ARG A 449 -12.85 6.08 -2.81
C ARG A 449 -14.15 6.46 -3.53
N LEU A 450 -14.45 5.83 -4.68
CA LEU A 450 -15.70 6.03 -5.41
C LEU A 450 -16.91 5.56 -4.58
N VAL A 451 -16.82 4.41 -3.91
CA VAL A 451 -17.89 3.95 -3.02
C VAL A 451 -18.04 4.87 -1.82
N ALA A 452 -16.93 5.35 -1.23
CA ALA A 452 -16.98 6.31 -0.13
C ALA A 452 -17.66 7.62 -0.56
N SER A 453 -17.27 8.19 -1.69
CA SER A 453 -17.90 9.41 -2.24
C SER A 453 -19.38 9.21 -2.57
N PHE A 454 -19.75 8.06 -3.14
CA PHE A 454 -21.16 7.71 -3.37
C PHE A 454 -21.98 7.66 -2.08
N GLN A 455 -21.42 7.08 -1.00
CA GLN A 455 -22.06 7.05 0.31
C GLN A 455 -22.17 8.45 0.92
N LEU A 456 -21.15 9.30 0.76
CA LEU A 456 -21.19 10.69 1.19
C LEU A 456 -22.28 11.48 0.46
N ASP A 457 -22.42 11.31 -0.85
CA ASP A 457 -23.49 11.96 -1.63
C ASP A 457 -24.88 11.44 -1.26
N ALA A 458 -25.01 10.16 -0.96
CA ALA A 458 -26.26 9.62 -0.43
C ALA A 458 -26.60 10.23 0.94
N ALA A 459 -25.60 10.40 1.79
CA ALA A 459 -25.78 11.04 3.10
C ALA A 459 -26.16 12.53 2.99
N ARG A 460 -25.58 13.28 2.05
CA ARG A 460 -25.95 14.68 1.79
C ARG A 460 -27.42 14.79 1.41
N ARG A 461 -27.88 13.96 0.45
CA ARG A 461 -29.29 13.93 0.04
C ARG A 461 -30.23 13.52 1.19
N ALA A 462 -29.83 12.57 2.02
CA ALA A 462 -30.61 12.17 3.19
C ALA A 462 -30.69 13.29 4.24
N PHE A 463 -29.57 14.00 4.48
CA PHE A 463 -29.50 15.14 5.40
C PHE A 463 -30.36 16.33 4.94
N GLU A 464 -30.34 16.66 3.65
CA GLU A 464 -31.16 17.71 3.03
C GLU A 464 -32.67 17.39 3.15
N ASN A 465 -33.01 16.10 3.14
CA ASN A 465 -34.40 15.62 3.33
C ASN A 465 -34.74 15.31 4.80
N GLU A 466 -33.91 15.76 5.76
CA GLU A 466 -34.10 15.56 7.21
C GLU A 466 -34.16 14.10 7.67
N ARG A 467 -33.63 13.17 6.85
CA ARG A 467 -33.59 11.74 7.15
C ARG A 467 -32.27 11.38 7.85
N ASP A 468 -32.11 11.89 9.09
CA ASP A 468 -30.87 11.81 9.84
C ASP A 468 -30.37 10.38 10.08
N ALA A 469 -31.24 9.43 10.36
CA ALA A 469 -30.86 8.04 10.57
C ALA A 469 -30.24 7.39 9.30
N GLU A 470 -30.81 7.69 8.13
CA GLU A 470 -30.26 7.24 6.86
C GLU A 470 -28.92 7.93 6.54
N ALA A 471 -28.85 9.23 6.80
CA ALA A 471 -27.62 10.01 6.62
C ALA A 471 -26.49 9.46 7.51
N ILE A 472 -26.73 9.19 8.79
CA ILE A 472 -25.74 8.60 9.71
C ILE A 472 -25.31 7.21 9.19
N SER A 473 -26.24 6.36 8.76
CA SER A 473 -25.91 5.03 8.24
C SER A 473 -25.01 5.10 6.99
N ALA A 474 -25.30 6.01 6.07
CA ALA A 474 -24.46 6.24 4.89
C ALA A 474 -23.09 6.82 5.26
N LEU A 475 -23.04 7.79 6.19
CA LEU A 475 -21.77 8.37 6.67
C LEU A 475 -20.90 7.36 7.40
N GLN A 476 -21.48 6.46 8.19
CA GLN A 476 -20.72 5.38 8.81
C GLN A 476 -20.03 4.47 7.78
N LYS A 477 -20.69 4.20 6.65
CA LYS A 477 -20.08 3.46 5.54
C LYS A 477 -19.00 4.29 4.84
N ALA A 478 -19.25 5.59 4.60
CA ALA A 478 -18.26 6.48 4.00
C ALA A 478 -17.00 6.57 4.88
N VAL A 479 -17.16 6.82 6.18
CA VAL A 479 -16.07 6.91 7.17
C VAL A 479 -15.36 5.55 7.36
N TYR A 480 -16.06 4.43 7.21
CA TYR A 480 -15.41 3.12 7.23
C TYR A 480 -14.42 2.95 6.06
N LEU A 481 -14.77 3.44 4.87
CA LEU A 481 -13.94 3.36 3.66
C LEU A 481 -12.90 4.49 3.56
N SER A 482 -13.22 5.68 4.10
CA SER A 482 -12.39 6.87 4.12
C SER A 482 -12.47 7.53 5.52
N PRO A 483 -11.70 7.02 6.49
CA PRO A 483 -11.85 7.37 7.91
C PRO A 483 -11.55 8.82 8.25
N TYR A 484 -10.82 9.52 7.41
CA TYR A 484 -10.43 10.93 7.60
C TYR A 484 -11.05 11.87 6.57
N ASP A 485 -12.13 11.45 5.91
CA ASP A 485 -12.90 12.33 5.03
C ASP A 485 -13.52 13.47 5.86
N TYR A 486 -12.97 14.69 5.66
CA TYR A 486 -13.34 15.86 6.44
C TYR A 486 -14.80 16.27 6.23
N GLU A 487 -15.35 16.07 5.03
CA GLU A 487 -16.74 16.41 4.72
C GLU A 487 -17.72 15.43 5.36
N ALA A 488 -17.40 14.15 5.37
CA ALA A 488 -18.19 13.14 6.07
C ALA A 488 -18.26 13.45 7.57
N HIS A 489 -17.14 13.80 8.17
CA HIS A 489 -17.09 14.17 9.58
C HIS A 489 -17.76 15.51 9.88
N LEU A 490 -17.67 16.51 8.99
CA LEU A 490 -18.40 17.76 9.11
C LEU A 490 -19.91 17.52 9.09
N LEU A 491 -20.36 16.68 8.16
CA LEU A 491 -21.79 16.36 8.04
C LEU A 491 -22.29 15.56 9.25
N LEU A 492 -21.51 14.59 9.76
CA LEU A 492 -21.81 13.92 11.04
C LEU A 492 -21.94 14.92 12.18
N GLY A 493 -21.01 15.87 12.28
CA GLY A 493 -21.06 16.92 13.29
C GLY A 493 -22.35 17.75 13.25
N ARG A 494 -22.79 18.12 12.04
CA ARG A 494 -24.04 18.85 11.83
C ARG A 494 -25.27 18.02 12.21
N ILE A 495 -25.31 16.75 11.86
CA ILE A 495 -26.41 15.84 12.18
C ILE A 495 -26.49 15.62 13.70
N TYR A 496 -25.35 15.37 14.35
CA TYR A 496 -25.29 15.18 15.80
C TYR A 496 -25.68 16.46 16.54
N LEU A 497 -25.29 17.64 16.02
CA LEU A 497 -25.72 18.93 16.59
C LEU A 497 -27.24 19.10 16.50
N ARG A 498 -27.85 18.79 15.36
CA ARG A 498 -29.30 18.83 15.15
C ARG A 498 -30.02 17.85 16.10
N GLY A 499 -29.47 16.66 16.28
CA GLY A 499 -29.99 15.64 17.19
C GLY A 499 -29.65 15.83 18.67
N GLY A 500 -29.00 16.94 19.07
CA GLY A 500 -28.63 17.23 20.46
C GLY A 500 -27.52 16.34 21.04
N ARG A 501 -26.84 15.55 20.20
CA ARG A 501 -25.72 14.68 20.58
C ARG A 501 -24.41 15.46 20.60
N LEU A 502 -24.29 16.40 21.53
CA LEU A 502 -23.24 17.43 21.52
C LEU A 502 -21.82 16.84 21.61
N GLN A 503 -21.60 15.78 22.40
CA GLN A 503 -20.28 15.17 22.55
C GLN A 503 -19.85 14.45 21.26
N ASP A 504 -20.78 13.75 20.61
CA ASP A 504 -20.51 13.09 19.32
C ASP A 504 -20.24 14.13 18.23
N ALA A 505 -20.95 15.27 18.25
CA ALA A 505 -20.72 16.39 17.35
C ALA A 505 -19.33 16.99 17.53
N ILE A 506 -18.89 17.22 18.77
CA ILE A 506 -17.54 17.73 19.09
C ILE A 506 -16.48 16.76 18.54
N ALA A 507 -16.65 15.46 18.77
CA ALA A 507 -15.70 14.45 18.30
C ALA A 507 -15.59 14.45 16.78
N ALA A 508 -16.71 14.41 16.07
CA ALA A 508 -16.75 14.42 14.61
C ALA A 508 -16.12 15.70 14.02
N LEU A 509 -16.48 16.87 14.56
CA LEU A 509 -15.96 18.16 14.07
C LEU A 509 -14.47 18.34 14.33
N LYS A 510 -13.95 17.83 15.44
CA LYS A 510 -12.50 17.82 15.68
C LYS A 510 -11.74 16.96 14.67
N ILE A 511 -12.29 15.81 14.27
CA ILE A 511 -11.72 14.99 13.19
C ILE A 511 -11.79 15.75 11.87
N SER A 512 -12.92 16.37 11.55
CA SER A 512 -13.08 17.18 10.35
C SER A 512 -12.03 18.29 10.27
N ILE A 513 -11.85 19.07 11.34
CA ILE A 513 -10.84 20.16 11.42
C ILE A 513 -9.42 19.60 11.30
N TRP A 514 -9.16 18.49 11.95
CA TRP A 514 -7.86 17.83 11.86
C TRP A 514 -7.55 17.34 10.45
N SER A 515 -8.54 16.78 9.76
CA SER A 515 -8.39 16.26 8.38
C SER A 515 -8.30 17.39 7.36
N SER A 516 -9.06 18.47 7.55
CA SER A 516 -9.01 19.69 6.76
C SER A 516 -9.52 20.87 7.56
N ASP A 517 -8.63 21.86 7.80
CA ASP A 517 -8.92 23.05 8.58
C ASP A 517 -9.82 24.02 7.81
N THR A 518 -11.15 23.83 7.89
CA THR A 518 -12.16 24.62 7.18
C THR A 518 -12.91 25.58 8.10
N VAL A 519 -13.24 26.77 7.58
CA VAL A 519 -14.06 27.77 8.30
C VAL A 519 -15.37 27.16 8.78
N SER A 520 -16.04 26.39 7.91
CA SER A 520 -17.31 25.75 8.20
C SER A 520 -17.26 24.81 9.41
N ALA A 521 -16.18 24.01 9.51
CA ALA A 521 -16.03 23.08 10.64
C ALA A 521 -15.82 23.82 11.97
N HIS A 522 -15.03 24.90 11.99
CA HIS A 522 -14.83 25.73 13.18
C HIS A 522 -16.10 26.46 13.59
N LEU A 523 -16.88 27.02 12.65
CA LEU A 523 -18.14 27.70 12.95
C LEU A 523 -19.15 26.73 13.58
N VAL A 524 -19.28 25.53 13.02
CA VAL A 524 -20.18 24.51 13.57
C VAL A 524 -19.69 24.03 14.93
N LEU A 525 -18.36 23.86 15.11
CA LEU A 525 -17.79 23.44 16.40
C LEU A 525 -18.02 24.53 17.48
N ALA A 526 -17.86 25.80 17.15
CA ALA A 526 -18.17 26.90 18.05
C ALA A 526 -19.65 26.87 18.46
N GLU A 527 -20.58 26.63 17.52
CA GLU A 527 -22.00 26.47 17.82
C GLU A 527 -22.28 25.29 18.76
N VAL A 528 -21.62 24.15 18.52
CA VAL A 528 -21.75 22.98 19.40
C VAL A 528 -21.27 23.31 20.81
N TYR A 529 -20.13 23.99 20.95
CA TYR A 529 -19.61 24.43 22.25
C TYR A 529 -20.55 25.43 22.95
N GLU A 530 -21.14 26.37 22.22
CA GLU A 530 -22.13 27.29 22.78
C GLU A 530 -23.33 26.53 23.38
N LYS A 531 -23.88 25.56 22.61
CA LYS A 531 -25.01 24.73 23.09
C LYS A 531 -24.62 23.79 24.23
N ALA A 532 -23.35 23.39 24.30
CA ALA A 532 -22.83 22.59 25.41
C ALA A 532 -22.48 23.40 26.67
N GLY A 533 -22.63 24.75 26.63
CA GLY A 533 -22.24 25.64 27.72
C GLY A 533 -20.72 25.85 27.86
N MET A 534 -19.94 25.41 26.89
CA MET A 534 -18.47 25.50 26.85
C MET A 534 -18.04 26.82 26.18
N VAL A 535 -18.34 27.94 26.85
CA VAL A 535 -18.23 29.30 26.28
C VAL A 535 -16.77 29.65 25.93
N ASN A 536 -15.81 29.23 26.74
CA ASN A 536 -14.39 29.52 26.50
C ASN A 536 -13.87 28.81 25.26
N GLU A 537 -14.26 27.55 25.08
CA GLU A 537 -13.92 26.76 23.92
C GLU A 537 -14.54 27.33 22.63
N ALA A 538 -15.80 27.74 22.68
CA ALA A 538 -16.46 28.42 21.58
C ALA A 538 -15.73 29.70 21.17
N ARG A 539 -15.36 30.53 22.18
CA ARG A 539 -14.59 31.76 21.97
C ARG A 539 -13.24 31.44 21.29
N ASN A 540 -12.50 30.47 21.80
CA ASN A 540 -11.20 30.08 21.25
C ASN A 540 -11.29 29.65 19.77
N GLU A 541 -12.34 28.92 19.37
CA GLU A 541 -12.53 28.53 17.99
C GLU A 541 -12.84 29.72 17.06
N LEU A 542 -13.67 30.68 17.55
CA LEU A 542 -13.98 31.89 16.79
C LEU A 542 -12.78 32.84 16.69
N GLU A 543 -11.97 32.97 17.76
CA GLU A 543 -10.73 33.77 17.76
C GLU A 543 -9.72 33.23 16.73
N LYS A 544 -9.61 31.90 16.59
CA LYS A 544 -8.77 31.28 15.55
C LYS A 544 -9.22 31.72 14.15
N LEU A 545 -10.52 31.71 13.88
CA LEU A 545 -11.07 32.14 12.59
C LEU A 545 -10.81 33.62 12.33
N VAL A 546 -11.13 34.51 13.29
CA VAL A 546 -10.91 35.95 13.15
C VAL A 546 -9.43 36.29 13.00
N LYS A 547 -8.54 35.55 13.67
CA LYS A 547 -7.08 35.70 13.48
C LYS A 547 -6.61 35.31 12.10
N ARG A 548 -7.21 34.26 11.53
CA ARG A 548 -6.88 33.75 10.18
C ARG A 548 -7.43 34.65 9.09
N ASP A 549 -8.69 35.07 9.23
CA ASP A 549 -9.38 36.00 8.33
C ASP A 549 -10.11 37.09 9.13
N PRO A 550 -9.44 38.24 9.32
CA PRO A 550 -10.07 39.37 9.98
C PRO A 550 -11.30 39.94 9.27
N SER A 551 -11.57 39.58 8.03
CA SER A 551 -12.74 40.03 7.26
C SER A 551 -13.97 39.12 7.40
N ASP A 552 -13.84 37.95 8.07
CA ASP A 552 -14.95 37.02 8.29
C ASP A 552 -16.00 37.65 9.23
N VAL A 553 -17.11 38.10 8.62
CA VAL A 553 -18.19 38.80 9.31
C VAL A 553 -18.93 37.89 10.28
N GLU A 554 -19.13 36.61 9.91
CA GLU A 554 -19.88 35.67 10.76
C GLU A 554 -19.10 35.30 12.02
N ALA A 555 -17.82 34.98 11.88
CA ALA A 555 -16.96 34.67 13.01
C ALA A 555 -16.87 35.85 14.01
N ARG A 556 -16.71 37.08 13.49
CA ARG A 556 -16.70 38.28 14.34
C ARG A 556 -18.02 38.50 15.09
N GLN A 557 -19.15 38.49 14.37
CA GLN A 557 -20.45 38.71 14.99
C GLN A 557 -20.77 37.68 16.09
N ARG A 558 -20.35 36.43 15.90
CA ARG A 558 -20.49 35.37 16.91
C ARG A 558 -19.55 35.62 18.10
N LEU A 559 -18.30 36.01 17.84
CA LEU A 559 -17.33 36.34 18.90
C LEU A 559 -17.79 37.52 19.74
N ASP A 560 -18.28 38.61 19.11
CA ASP A 560 -18.80 39.78 19.81
C ASP A 560 -20.01 39.44 20.70
N ARG A 561 -20.91 38.60 20.22
CA ARG A 561 -22.06 38.10 20.99
C ARG A 561 -21.64 37.28 22.22
N LEU A 562 -20.60 36.48 22.11
CA LEU A 562 -20.05 35.69 23.22
C LEU A 562 -19.29 36.55 24.23
N SER A 563 -18.69 37.66 23.77
CA SER A 563 -17.97 38.60 24.64
C SER A 563 -18.87 39.55 25.39
N ALA A 564 -20.12 39.73 24.90
CA ALA A 564 -21.15 40.56 25.56
C ALA A 564 -21.99 39.82 26.62
N ARG A 565 -21.80 38.50 26.75
CA ARG A 565 -22.41 37.64 27.79
C ARG A 565 -21.43 37.40 28.93
#